data_4998a1301c097757b09c235bdcfa8c8b
#
_entry.id   4998a1301c097757b09c235bdcfa8c8b
#
_cell.length_a   1.000
_cell.length_b   1.000
_cell.length_c   1.000
_cell.angle_alpha   90.00
_cell.angle_beta   90.00
_cell.angle_gamma   90.00
#
_symmetry.space_group_name_H-M   'P 1'
#
loop_
_entity.id
_entity.type
_entity.pdbx_description
1 polymer ?
#
loop_
_entity_poly.entity_id
_entity_poly.type
_entity_poly.pdbx_seq_one_letter_code
_entity_poly.pdbx_strand_id
1 'polypeptide(L)'
;MRRHRALAAAALLAGAVSSLTGCSLVAGDLADDEVEEIPAALLASDVGVTEAFAEKATSGLSFELSVGVYLDDAEFTESDLASVLQIIIDENDLPTDDIELAVRDVDGAAIDLESMMERLVPGVVDTSVYGHVTLTTDGAREIIDAVEAGSS
;
A
#
# COMPACT_ATOMS: atom_id res chain seq x y z
N MET A 1 26.13 77.18 1.14
CA MET A 1 26.15 77.34 -0.32
C MET A 1 26.39 76.00 -0.99
N ARG A 2 25.50 75.66 -1.96
CA ARG A 2 25.60 74.63 -3.02
C ARG A 2 25.70 73.18 -2.51
N ARG A 3 24.62 72.38 -2.53
CA ARG A 3 23.88 71.72 -3.63
C ARG A 3 24.80 70.96 -4.61
N HIS A 4 24.65 69.66 -4.64
CA HIS A 4 24.48 68.79 -5.83
C HIS A 4 24.23 67.38 -5.33
N ARG A 5 23.10 66.84 -5.43
CA ARG A 5 22.37 66.03 -6.40
C ARG A 5 23.28 65.12 -7.24
N ALA A 6 23.20 63.82 -7.03
CA ALA A 6 23.36 62.89 -8.12
C ALA A 6 22.51 61.63 -7.79
N LEU A 7 21.65 61.41 -8.70
CA LEU A 7 20.65 60.41 -8.90
C LEU A 7 21.27 59.07 -9.36
N ALA A 8 20.54 58.02 -9.02
CA ALA A 8 20.18 56.91 -9.86
C ALA A 8 21.23 55.84 -10.20
N ALA A 9 20.95 54.60 -9.83
CA ALA A 9 20.48 53.60 -10.79
C ALA A 9 20.11 52.34 -10.05
N ALA A 10 18.82 52.08 -9.94
CA ALA A 10 18.27 50.76 -9.62
C ALA A 10 18.45 49.87 -10.86
N ALA A 11 19.27 48.85 -10.76
CA ALA A 11 19.30 47.76 -11.73
C ALA A 11 18.48 46.62 -11.20
N LEU A 12 17.27 46.50 -11.70
CA LEU A 12 16.40 45.35 -11.65
C LEU A 12 17.04 44.21 -12.46
N LEU A 13 17.59 43.23 -11.78
CA LEU A 13 17.87 41.89 -12.34
C LEU A 13 16.74 40.97 -11.92
N ALA A 14 15.67 41.01 -12.70
CA ALA A 14 14.67 39.97 -12.72
C ALA A 14 15.26 38.72 -13.40
N GLY A 15 15.91 37.87 -12.61
CA GLY A 15 16.29 36.52 -13.03
C GLY A 15 15.05 35.64 -13.04
N ALA A 16 14.57 35.32 -14.23
CA ALA A 16 13.57 34.29 -14.45
C ALA A 16 14.15 32.95 -14.05
N VAL A 17 13.83 32.49 -12.86
CA VAL A 17 13.96 31.06 -12.46
C VAL A 17 12.79 30.36 -13.08
N SER A 18 12.97 29.86 -14.30
CA SER A 18 12.02 28.99 -14.98
C SER A 18 11.96 27.66 -14.25
N SER A 19 10.89 27.47 -13.56
CA SER A 19 10.30 26.30 -13.00
C SER A 19 10.41 25.08 -13.91
N LEU A 20 11.31 24.15 -13.55
CA LEU A 20 11.35 22.75 -13.96
C LEU A 20 10.77 21.87 -12.84
N THR A 21 9.67 22.30 -12.24
CA THR A 21 8.94 21.53 -11.22
C THR A 21 7.56 21.14 -11.74
N GLY A 22 7.50 20.53 -12.90
CA GLY A 22 6.21 20.28 -13.55
C GLY A 22 5.82 18.82 -13.78
N CYS A 23 6.66 17.83 -13.49
CA CYS A 23 6.33 16.43 -13.82
C CYS A 23 6.39 15.42 -12.67
N SER A 24 6.93 15.77 -11.51
CA SER A 24 7.00 14.84 -10.37
C SER A 24 5.88 15.02 -9.35
N LEU A 25 5.12 16.12 -9.40
CA LEU A 25 4.04 16.39 -8.44
C LEU A 25 2.74 15.63 -8.74
N VAL A 26 2.50 15.26 -10.00
CA VAL A 26 1.23 14.60 -10.36
C VAL A 26 1.29 13.08 -10.15
N ALA A 27 2.48 12.49 -10.26
CA ALA A 27 2.63 11.04 -10.04
C ALA A 27 2.87 10.69 -8.56
N GLY A 28 3.41 11.61 -7.76
CA GLY A 28 3.63 11.43 -6.33
C GLY A 28 2.34 11.47 -5.52
N ASP A 29 1.49 12.48 -5.74
CA ASP A 29 0.25 12.65 -4.98
C ASP A 29 -0.74 11.48 -5.17
N LEU A 30 -0.84 10.92 -6.38
CA LEU A 30 -1.75 9.79 -6.65
C LEU A 30 -1.26 8.45 -6.06
N ALA A 31 0.05 8.31 -5.82
CA ALA A 31 0.61 7.11 -5.20
C ALA A 31 0.52 7.15 -3.67
N ASP A 32 0.69 8.34 -3.07
CA ASP A 32 0.67 8.52 -1.62
C ASP A 32 -0.75 8.36 -1.04
N ASP A 33 -1.78 8.93 -1.69
CA ASP A 33 -3.17 8.85 -1.22
C ASP A 33 -3.70 7.41 -1.17
N GLU A 34 -3.42 6.60 -2.18
CA GLU A 34 -3.87 5.20 -2.24
C GLU A 34 -3.18 4.29 -1.22
N VAL A 35 -1.90 4.54 -0.92
CA VAL A 35 -1.17 3.76 0.08
C VAL A 35 -1.63 4.10 1.50
N GLU A 36 -2.06 5.34 1.76
CA GLU A 36 -2.61 5.75 3.06
C GLU A 36 -4.01 5.18 3.33
N GLU A 37 -4.84 4.98 2.31
CA GLU A 37 -6.20 4.46 2.44
C GLU A 37 -6.22 3.00 2.90
N ILE A 38 -5.38 2.13 2.37
CA ILE A 38 -5.29 0.72 2.76
C ILE A 38 -4.97 0.55 4.26
N PRO A 39 -3.90 1.13 4.83
CA PRO A 39 -3.63 1.04 6.25
C PRO A 39 -4.74 1.63 7.12
N ALA A 40 -5.34 2.75 6.70
CA ALA A 40 -6.44 3.38 7.45
C ALA A 40 -7.68 2.48 7.49
N ALA A 41 -8.04 1.84 6.39
CA ALA A 41 -9.16 0.91 6.32
C ALA A 41 -8.89 -0.37 7.14
N LEU A 42 -7.68 -0.91 7.09
CA LEU A 42 -7.27 -2.06 7.89
C LEU A 42 -7.35 -1.77 9.40
N LEU A 43 -6.86 -0.60 9.84
CA LEU A 43 -6.95 -0.17 11.24
C LEU A 43 -8.39 0.08 11.71
N ALA A 44 -9.30 0.42 10.81
CA ALA A 44 -10.72 0.64 11.12
C ALA A 44 -11.55 -0.66 11.05
N SER A 45 -10.97 -1.77 10.62
CA SER A 45 -11.66 -3.05 10.47
C SER A 45 -11.87 -3.77 11.81
N ASP A 46 -12.74 -4.77 11.81
CA ASP A 46 -13.02 -5.62 12.98
C ASP A 46 -12.00 -6.79 13.12
N VAL A 47 -10.92 -6.80 12.31
CA VAL A 47 -9.90 -7.87 12.32
C VAL A 47 -8.94 -7.79 13.52
N GLY A 48 -8.97 -6.70 14.27
CA GLY A 48 -8.04 -6.51 15.40
C GLY A 48 -6.66 -6.00 14.97
N VAL A 49 -6.59 -5.22 13.91
CA VAL A 49 -5.34 -4.64 13.41
C VAL A 49 -4.89 -3.50 14.32
N THR A 50 -3.65 -3.57 14.81
CA THR A 50 -3.02 -2.54 15.66
C THR A 50 -2.07 -1.64 14.90
N GLU A 51 -1.43 -2.17 13.86
CA GLU A 51 -0.55 -1.44 12.96
C GLU A 51 -0.67 -2.03 11.56
N ALA A 52 -0.69 -1.19 10.55
CA ALA A 52 -0.67 -1.58 9.16
C ALA A 52 0.18 -0.62 8.35
N PHE A 53 0.81 -1.13 7.30
CA PHE A 53 1.50 -0.34 6.30
C PHE A 53 1.26 -0.92 4.92
N ALA A 54 1.29 -0.06 3.92
CA ALA A 54 1.23 -0.45 2.53
C ALA A 54 2.24 0.34 1.72
N GLU A 55 2.91 -0.33 0.80
CA GLU A 55 3.96 0.25 -0.03
C GLU A 55 3.78 -0.25 -1.47
N LYS A 56 3.78 0.66 -2.43
CA LYS A 56 3.74 0.32 -3.86
C LYS A 56 5.11 0.38 -4.46
N ALA A 57 5.50 -0.68 -5.13
CA ALA A 57 6.70 -0.75 -5.94
C ALA A 57 6.33 -0.87 -7.42
N THR A 58 7.10 -0.19 -8.27
CA THR A 58 6.96 -0.29 -9.72
C THR A 58 8.17 -1.00 -10.28
N SER A 59 7.97 -2.13 -10.94
CA SER A 59 9.01 -2.87 -11.65
C SER A 59 8.69 -2.93 -13.14
N GLY A 60 9.26 -1.99 -13.90
CA GLY A 60 8.96 -1.85 -15.32
C GLY A 60 7.52 -1.39 -15.58
N LEU A 61 6.67 -2.29 -16.07
CA LEU A 61 5.23 -2.05 -16.30
C LEU A 61 4.34 -2.77 -15.27
N SER A 62 4.93 -3.51 -14.32
CA SER A 62 4.20 -4.23 -13.28
C SER A 62 4.15 -3.40 -12.00
N PHE A 63 3.03 -3.46 -11.32
CA PHE A 63 2.82 -2.86 -10.01
C PHE A 63 2.72 -3.96 -8.97
N GLU A 64 3.55 -3.85 -7.94
CA GLU A 64 3.54 -4.72 -6.78
C GLU A 64 3.09 -3.93 -5.55
N LEU A 65 2.18 -4.49 -4.77
CA LEU A 65 1.67 -3.90 -3.56
C LEU A 65 2.10 -4.75 -2.36
N SER A 66 2.98 -4.22 -1.51
CA SER A 66 3.38 -4.86 -0.26
C SER A 66 2.55 -4.34 0.89
N VAL A 67 1.89 -5.24 1.61
CA VAL A 67 1.05 -4.92 2.77
C VAL A 67 1.51 -5.71 3.99
N GLY A 68 1.75 -5.00 5.08
CA GLY A 68 2.07 -5.58 6.38
C GLY A 68 1.00 -5.26 7.41
N VAL A 69 0.60 -6.27 8.20
CA VAL A 69 -0.45 -6.17 9.21
C VAL A 69 0.06 -6.72 10.53
N TYR A 70 -0.18 -6.00 11.62
CA TYR A 70 0.07 -6.43 13.00
C TYR A 70 -1.24 -6.51 13.75
N LEU A 71 -1.44 -7.60 14.48
CA LEU A 71 -2.67 -7.91 15.19
C LEU A 71 -2.53 -7.67 16.69
N ASP A 72 -3.65 -7.48 17.39
CA ASP A 72 -3.75 -7.44 18.86
C ASP A 72 -3.92 -8.82 19.49
N ASP A 73 -4.17 -9.86 18.68
CA ASP A 73 -4.36 -11.23 19.09
C ASP A 73 -3.41 -12.19 18.34
N ALA A 74 -3.30 -13.42 18.83
CA ALA A 74 -2.61 -14.51 18.17
C ALA A 74 -3.53 -15.31 17.23
N GLU A 75 -4.84 -15.15 17.33
CA GLU A 75 -5.82 -15.82 16.48
C GLU A 75 -6.07 -15.00 15.19
N PHE A 76 -5.80 -15.61 14.06
CA PHE A 76 -6.10 -15.07 12.73
C PHE A 76 -6.79 -16.17 11.92
N THR A 77 -8.00 -15.91 11.51
CA THR A 77 -8.87 -16.89 10.87
C THR A 77 -8.90 -16.73 9.35
N GLU A 78 -9.46 -17.72 8.64
CA GLU A 78 -9.70 -17.60 7.19
C GLU A 78 -10.67 -16.47 6.86
N SER A 79 -11.62 -16.16 7.75
CA SER A 79 -12.52 -15.02 7.61
C SER A 79 -11.78 -13.67 7.74
N ASP A 80 -10.81 -13.59 8.66
CA ASP A 80 -9.97 -12.39 8.82
C ASP A 80 -9.08 -12.20 7.61
N LEU A 81 -8.50 -13.28 7.07
CA LEU A 81 -7.73 -13.25 5.83
C LEU A 81 -8.57 -12.71 4.65
N ALA A 82 -9.80 -13.24 4.47
CA ALA A 82 -10.70 -12.76 3.43
C ALA A 82 -11.04 -11.28 3.61
N SER A 83 -11.28 -10.83 4.86
CA SER A 83 -11.55 -9.43 5.16
C SER A 83 -10.36 -8.52 4.85
N VAL A 84 -9.15 -8.93 5.21
CA VAL A 84 -7.92 -8.19 4.89
C VAL A 84 -7.72 -8.09 3.37
N LEU A 85 -7.86 -9.20 2.63
CA LEU A 85 -7.72 -9.21 1.18
C LEU A 85 -8.79 -8.37 0.49
N GLN A 86 -10.04 -8.39 0.99
CA GLN A 86 -11.13 -7.57 0.46
C GLN A 86 -10.83 -6.08 0.63
N ILE A 87 -10.36 -5.65 1.81
CA ILE A 87 -9.97 -4.27 2.06
C ILE A 87 -8.83 -3.84 1.12
N ILE A 88 -7.82 -4.68 0.95
CA ILE A 88 -6.70 -4.38 0.05
C ILE A 88 -7.18 -4.19 -1.39
N ILE A 89 -8.11 -5.02 -1.86
CA ILE A 89 -8.66 -4.93 -3.22
C ILE A 89 -9.55 -3.69 -3.38
N ASP A 90 -10.39 -3.40 -2.39
CA ASP A 90 -11.37 -2.32 -2.47
C ASP A 90 -10.72 -0.93 -2.41
N GLU A 91 -9.65 -0.79 -1.58
CA GLU A 91 -8.94 0.48 -1.40
C GLU A 91 -7.77 0.65 -2.40
N ASN A 92 -7.52 -0.32 -3.26
CA ASN A 92 -6.46 -0.26 -4.25
C ASN A 92 -7.00 0.11 -5.63
N ASP A 93 -7.02 1.40 -5.95
CA ASP A 93 -7.51 1.92 -7.23
C ASP A 93 -6.53 1.75 -8.40
N LEU A 94 -5.27 1.39 -8.15
CA LEU A 94 -4.30 1.13 -9.22
C LEU A 94 -4.32 -0.34 -9.65
N PRO A 95 -4.12 -0.60 -10.96
CA PRO A 95 -3.93 -1.96 -11.43
C PRO A 95 -2.68 -2.54 -10.75
N THR A 96 -2.89 -3.52 -9.88
CA THR A 96 -1.83 -4.26 -9.20
C THR A 96 -1.85 -5.67 -9.73
N ASP A 97 -0.71 -6.15 -10.22
CA ASP A 97 -0.56 -7.52 -10.71
C ASP A 97 -0.42 -8.47 -9.51
N ASP A 98 0.45 -8.10 -8.57
CA ASP A 98 0.85 -8.93 -7.44
C ASP A 98 0.64 -8.19 -6.11
N ILE A 99 0.19 -8.94 -5.10
CA ILE A 99 0.07 -8.52 -3.72
C ILE A 99 1.06 -9.34 -2.89
N GLU A 100 1.96 -8.67 -2.19
CA GLU A 100 2.78 -9.26 -1.14
C GLU A 100 2.13 -8.96 0.21
N LEU A 101 1.75 -10.00 0.95
CA LEU A 101 1.09 -9.87 2.25
C LEU A 101 1.90 -10.52 3.36
N ALA A 102 2.07 -9.81 4.47
CA ALA A 102 2.62 -10.33 5.72
C ALA A 102 1.69 -9.99 6.87
N VAL A 103 1.37 -10.98 7.71
CA VAL A 103 0.59 -10.79 8.93
C VAL A 103 1.40 -11.28 10.13
N ARG A 104 1.44 -10.50 11.18
CA ARG A 104 2.12 -10.81 12.44
C ARG A 104 1.15 -10.72 13.60
N ASP A 105 1.29 -11.67 14.52
CA ASP A 105 0.52 -11.69 15.76
C ASP A 105 1.01 -10.64 16.79
N VAL A 106 0.37 -10.61 17.93
CA VAL A 106 0.69 -9.72 19.07
C VAL A 106 2.14 -9.88 19.58
N ASP A 107 2.75 -11.04 19.41
CA ASP A 107 4.13 -11.31 19.79
C ASP A 107 5.14 -11.00 18.65
N GLY A 108 4.64 -10.57 17.49
CA GLY A 108 5.42 -10.29 16.29
C GLY A 108 5.83 -11.53 15.50
N ALA A 109 5.27 -12.69 15.83
CA ALA A 109 5.49 -13.91 15.07
C ALA A 109 4.67 -13.89 13.77
N ALA A 110 5.25 -14.41 12.68
CA ALA A 110 4.56 -14.48 11.40
C ALA A 110 3.44 -15.52 11.45
N ILE A 111 2.26 -15.13 10.98
CA ILE A 111 1.15 -16.05 10.72
C ILE A 111 1.48 -16.88 9.46
N ASP A 112 1.17 -18.18 9.49
CA ASP A 112 1.39 -19.09 8.37
C ASP A 112 0.27 -18.92 7.31
N LEU A 113 0.38 -17.82 6.55
CA LEU A 113 -0.56 -17.49 5.48
C LEU A 113 -0.52 -18.50 4.34
N GLU A 114 0.67 -19.02 4.00
CA GLU A 114 0.84 -19.99 2.93
C GLU A 114 -0.02 -21.23 3.19
N SER A 115 0.12 -21.86 4.35
CA SER A 115 -0.69 -23.02 4.71
C SER A 115 -2.19 -22.72 4.76
N MET A 116 -2.58 -21.50 5.14
CA MET A 116 -3.97 -21.07 5.18
C MET A 116 -4.55 -20.92 3.78
N MET A 117 -3.86 -20.20 2.89
CA MET A 117 -4.26 -19.93 1.52
C MET A 117 -4.31 -21.22 0.68
N GLU A 118 -3.28 -22.08 0.81
CA GLU A 118 -3.21 -23.36 0.08
C GLU A 118 -4.32 -24.36 0.49
N ARG A 119 -4.86 -24.27 1.71
CA ARG A 119 -6.04 -25.06 2.09
C ARG A 119 -7.32 -24.57 1.43
N LEU A 120 -7.45 -23.27 1.21
CA LEU A 120 -8.63 -22.65 0.59
C LEU A 120 -8.59 -22.80 -0.93
N VAL A 121 -7.46 -22.45 -1.54
CA VAL A 121 -7.25 -22.45 -3.00
C VAL A 121 -5.85 -23.01 -3.30
N PRO A 122 -5.72 -24.31 -3.57
CA PRO A 122 -4.42 -24.92 -3.87
C PRO A 122 -3.71 -24.28 -5.07
N GLY A 123 -2.45 -23.90 -4.89
CA GLY A 123 -1.61 -23.29 -5.93
C GLY A 123 -1.86 -21.78 -6.13
N VAL A 124 -2.51 -21.12 -5.19
CA VAL A 124 -2.78 -19.69 -5.25
C VAL A 124 -1.58 -18.82 -4.86
N VAL A 125 -0.66 -19.36 -4.07
CA VAL A 125 0.54 -18.66 -3.62
C VAL A 125 1.65 -18.83 -4.65
N ASP A 126 2.11 -17.72 -5.21
CA ASP A 126 3.22 -17.70 -6.18
C ASP A 126 4.57 -17.85 -5.49
N THR A 127 4.75 -17.16 -4.39
CA THR A 127 6.00 -17.17 -3.61
C THR A 127 5.71 -17.00 -2.12
N SER A 128 6.47 -17.72 -1.28
CA SER A 128 6.44 -17.56 0.17
C SER A 128 7.86 -17.49 0.72
N VAL A 129 8.21 -16.37 1.35
CA VAL A 129 9.55 -16.12 1.91
C VAL A 129 9.43 -15.38 3.24
N TYR A 130 9.99 -15.95 4.30
CA TYR A 130 10.06 -15.32 5.63
C TYR A 130 8.72 -14.84 6.22
N GLY A 131 7.63 -15.53 5.91
CA GLY A 131 6.28 -15.17 6.37
C GLY A 131 5.59 -14.09 5.54
N HIS A 132 6.18 -13.73 4.40
CA HIS A 132 5.53 -12.96 3.34
C HIS A 132 5.05 -13.92 2.26
N VAL A 133 3.84 -13.73 1.78
CA VAL A 133 3.28 -14.48 0.66
C VAL A 133 2.97 -13.52 -0.48
N THR A 134 3.30 -13.95 -1.69
CA THR A 134 2.94 -13.21 -2.91
C THR A 134 1.87 -13.99 -3.67
N LEU A 135 0.84 -13.30 -4.07
CA LEU A 135 -0.27 -13.85 -4.86
C LEU A 135 -0.77 -12.77 -5.84
N THR A 136 -1.43 -13.23 -6.89
CA THR A 136 -2.06 -12.30 -7.84
C THR A 136 -3.33 -11.70 -7.25
N THR A 137 -3.76 -10.54 -7.78
CA THR A 137 -5.06 -9.94 -7.41
C THR A 137 -6.23 -10.88 -7.71
N ASP A 138 -6.16 -11.69 -8.77
CA ASP A 138 -7.18 -12.68 -9.08
C ASP A 138 -7.15 -13.83 -8.05
N GLY A 139 -5.98 -14.30 -7.65
CA GLY A 139 -5.83 -15.28 -6.57
C GLY A 139 -6.40 -14.79 -5.23
N ALA A 140 -6.23 -13.52 -4.91
CA ALA A 140 -6.85 -12.92 -3.73
C ALA A 140 -8.39 -12.98 -3.78
N ARG A 141 -9.00 -12.72 -4.94
CA ARG A 141 -10.44 -12.87 -5.14
C ARG A 141 -10.91 -14.31 -4.99
N GLU A 142 -10.15 -15.28 -5.53
CA GLU A 142 -10.47 -16.70 -5.39
C GLU A 142 -10.48 -17.14 -3.93
N ILE A 143 -9.58 -16.63 -3.10
CA ILE A 143 -9.56 -16.89 -1.65
C ILE A 143 -10.82 -16.33 -0.99
N ILE A 144 -11.19 -15.09 -1.28
CA ILE A 144 -12.40 -14.45 -0.73
C ILE A 144 -13.63 -15.28 -1.08
N ASP A 145 -13.79 -15.64 -2.35
CA ASP A 145 -14.92 -16.46 -2.84
C ASP A 145 -14.96 -17.83 -2.14
N ALA A 146 -13.82 -18.46 -1.92
CA ALA A 146 -13.72 -19.75 -1.25
C ALA A 146 -14.16 -19.69 0.22
N VAL A 147 -13.79 -18.64 0.95
CA VAL A 147 -14.22 -18.41 2.34
C VAL A 147 -15.72 -18.15 2.43
N GLU A 148 -16.26 -17.31 1.54
CA GLU A 148 -17.70 -17.03 1.49
C GLU A 148 -18.53 -18.27 1.19
N ALA A 149 -18.07 -19.12 0.25
CA ALA A 149 -18.73 -20.38 -0.08
C ALA A 149 -18.71 -21.40 1.08
N GLY A 150 -17.62 -21.42 1.88
CA GLY A 150 -17.48 -22.29 3.04
C GLY A 150 -18.30 -21.85 4.27
N SER A 151 -18.70 -20.58 4.31
CA SER A 151 -19.46 -19.97 5.42
C SER A 151 -21.00 -20.12 5.26
N SER A 152 -21.48 -20.72 4.17
CA SER A 152 -22.91 -20.93 3.85
C SER A 152 -23.36 -22.32 4.25
#